data_3b221be2602bdc9b66a97d3811b24825
#
_entry.id   3b221be2602bdc9b66a97d3811b24825
#
_cell.length_a   1.000
_cell.length_b   1.000
_cell.length_c   1.000
_cell.angle_alpha   90.00
_cell.angle_beta   90.00
_cell.angle_gamma   90.00
#
_symmetry.space_group_name_H-M   'P 1'
#
loop_
_entity.id
_entity.type
_entity.pdbx_description
1 polymer ?
#
loop_
_entity_poly.entity_id
_entity_poly.type
_entity_poly.pdbx_seq_one_letter_code
_entity_poly.pdbx_strand_id
1 'polypeptide(L)'
;EIGRKLTEEKVKRPLNQRLMRRLLASTLPNSALFTPAMRLGQHVRGLLPKKLRDKVPARQRPLEWPSAKHERKVLMLAGCVQPSMMPNVNIATARVFDALGIETLVAPEAGCCGAIRLHLGYHDEALDDLRKNIDAWWPYVEQGVEAIVMNASGCGATVKEYAHLLRHDPNYAEKARRIVELTRDIAEILPEFEEQLVAITRRRSVHTVAFHPPCTLQHGQQIHGKVEQLLGALGVEVRLPTDSHLCCGSAGTYSLMQPRLSYALRDQKLERLQAQEPQVIVSANVGCIAHLQSGTSTPVAHWIELVEHMLSV
;
A
#
# COMPACT_ATOMS: atom_id res chain seq x y z
N GLU A 1 13.02 -14.67 -1.16
CA GLU A 1 14.24 -13.96 -0.73
C GLU A 1 15.51 -14.74 -1.11
N ILE A 2 15.70 -16.00 -0.67
CA ILE A 2 16.91 -16.81 -0.96
C ILE A 2 17.24 -16.86 -2.46
N GLY A 3 16.25 -17.14 -3.31
CA GLY A 3 16.45 -17.19 -4.77
C GLY A 3 16.87 -15.84 -5.37
N ARG A 4 16.35 -14.73 -4.85
CA ARG A 4 16.78 -13.37 -5.27
C ARG A 4 18.23 -13.11 -4.88
N LYS A 5 18.60 -13.40 -3.64
CA LYS A 5 19.98 -13.25 -3.16
C LYS A 5 20.97 -14.04 -4.01
N LEU A 6 20.68 -15.32 -4.25
CA LEU A 6 21.49 -16.17 -5.12
C LEU A 6 21.60 -15.64 -6.57
N THR A 7 20.50 -15.08 -7.09
CA THR A 7 20.51 -14.47 -8.44
C THR A 7 21.40 -13.23 -8.48
N GLU A 8 21.34 -12.37 -7.47
CA GLU A 8 22.20 -11.17 -7.41
C GLU A 8 23.68 -11.54 -7.27
N GLU A 9 24.01 -12.59 -6.53
CA GLU A 9 25.40 -13.06 -6.35
C GLU A 9 25.95 -13.75 -7.61
N LYS A 10 25.13 -14.54 -8.30
CA LYS A 10 25.59 -15.39 -9.41
C LYS A 10 25.41 -14.80 -10.80
N VAL A 11 24.45 -13.87 -11.01
CA VAL A 11 24.12 -13.32 -12.32
C VAL A 11 24.72 -11.92 -12.48
N LYS A 12 25.72 -11.77 -13.35
CA LYS A 12 26.27 -10.46 -13.71
C LYS A 12 25.26 -9.69 -14.57
N ARG A 13 24.67 -8.65 -14.00
CA ARG A 13 23.71 -7.78 -14.72
C ARG A 13 24.46 -6.76 -15.60
N PRO A 14 23.89 -6.38 -16.77
CA PRO A 14 24.38 -5.27 -17.55
C PRO A 14 24.44 -3.95 -16.76
N LEU A 15 25.39 -3.07 -17.10
CA LEU A 15 25.62 -1.82 -16.37
C LEU A 15 24.37 -0.92 -16.29
N ASN A 16 23.61 -0.81 -17.39
CA ASN A 16 22.38 -0.04 -17.43
C ASN A 16 21.33 -0.54 -16.43
N GLN A 17 21.17 -1.86 -16.28
CA GLN A 17 20.26 -2.43 -15.29
C GLN A 17 20.75 -2.18 -13.86
N ARG A 18 22.07 -2.31 -13.62
CA ARG A 18 22.64 -2.02 -12.30
C ARG A 18 22.42 -0.56 -11.92
N LEU A 19 22.70 0.37 -12.85
CA LEU A 19 22.51 1.80 -12.62
C LEU A 19 21.03 2.15 -12.36
N MET A 20 20.10 1.59 -13.15
CA MET A 20 18.67 1.80 -12.96
C MET A 20 18.22 1.28 -11.59
N ARG A 21 18.64 0.08 -11.19
CA ARG A 21 18.31 -0.51 -9.88
C ARG A 21 18.83 0.36 -8.74
N ARG A 22 20.08 0.85 -8.85
CA ARG A 22 20.66 1.75 -7.85
C ARG A 22 19.89 3.07 -7.76
N LEU A 23 19.54 3.66 -8.90
CA LEU A 23 18.72 4.88 -8.95
C LEU A 23 17.37 4.66 -8.26
N LEU A 24 16.67 3.56 -8.57
CA LEU A 24 15.38 3.25 -7.95
C LEU A 24 15.51 2.99 -6.44
N ALA A 25 16.56 2.25 -6.00
CA ALA A 25 16.81 1.95 -4.59
C ALA A 25 17.17 3.19 -3.76
N SER A 26 17.76 4.22 -4.37
CA SER A 26 18.12 5.46 -3.68
C SER A 26 17.03 6.54 -3.73
N THR A 27 16.20 6.56 -4.79
CA THR A 27 15.21 7.64 -4.98
C THR A 27 13.83 7.28 -4.42
N LEU A 28 13.29 6.10 -4.72
CA LEU A 28 11.92 5.74 -4.32
C LEU A 28 11.71 5.65 -2.80
N PRO A 29 12.64 5.08 -2.00
CA PRO A 29 12.49 5.08 -0.54
C PRO A 29 12.68 6.44 0.10
N ASN A 30 13.32 7.38 -0.59
CA ASN A 30 13.63 8.71 -0.07
C ASN A 30 12.54 9.72 -0.45
N SER A 31 11.63 10.01 0.48
CA SER A 31 10.51 10.94 0.26
C SER A 31 10.99 12.36 -0.10
N ALA A 32 12.16 12.80 0.38
CA ALA A 32 12.72 14.12 0.07
C ALA A 32 13.14 14.25 -1.41
N LEU A 33 13.51 13.13 -2.06
CA LEU A 33 13.81 13.07 -3.47
C LEU A 33 12.57 12.73 -4.31
N PHE A 34 11.79 11.75 -3.87
CA PHE A 34 10.65 11.24 -4.62
C PHE A 34 9.50 12.24 -4.70
N THR A 35 9.16 12.91 -3.59
CA THR A 35 8.01 13.82 -3.55
C THR A 35 8.12 15.00 -4.51
N PRO A 36 9.24 15.76 -4.56
CA PRO A 36 9.38 16.84 -5.55
C PRO A 36 9.35 16.34 -6.99
N ALA A 37 10.01 15.20 -7.27
CA ALA A 37 10.03 14.61 -8.60
C ALA A 37 8.62 14.16 -9.05
N MET A 38 7.87 13.53 -8.15
CA MET A 38 6.49 13.11 -8.42
C MET A 38 5.57 14.31 -8.64
N ARG A 39 5.64 15.35 -7.80
CA ARG A 39 4.86 16.58 -7.96
C ARG A 39 5.14 17.29 -9.28
N LEU A 40 6.42 17.38 -9.67
CA LEU A 40 6.81 17.92 -10.98
C LEU A 40 6.21 17.07 -12.10
N GLY A 41 6.38 15.76 -12.04
CA GLY A 41 5.80 14.82 -13.01
C GLY A 41 4.28 14.94 -13.13
N GLN A 42 3.57 15.09 -12.01
CA GLN A 42 2.13 15.33 -11.99
C GLN A 42 1.75 16.67 -12.64
N HIS A 43 2.54 17.72 -12.42
CA HIS A 43 2.29 19.04 -13.01
C HIS A 43 2.42 19.03 -14.54
N VAL A 44 3.46 18.36 -15.06
CA VAL A 44 3.71 18.25 -16.50
C VAL A 44 3.12 16.97 -17.13
N ARG A 45 2.24 16.27 -16.44
CA ARG A 45 1.73 14.95 -16.83
C ARG A 45 1.16 14.91 -18.26
N GLY A 46 0.50 15.99 -18.69
CA GLY A 46 -0.05 16.11 -20.05
C GLY A 46 1.01 16.09 -21.17
N LEU A 47 2.23 16.52 -20.85
CA LEU A 47 3.35 16.58 -21.80
C LEU A 47 4.21 15.30 -21.79
N LEU A 48 3.99 14.39 -20.80
CA LEU A 48 4.79 13.18 -20.67
C LEU A 48 4.45 12.16 -21.77
N PRO A 49 5.46 11.49 -22.35
CA PRO A 49 5.23 10.32 -23.19
C PRO A 49 4.39 9.26 -22.45
N LYS A 50 3.54 8.52 -23.17
CA LYS A 50 2.60 7.54 -22.57
C LYS A 50 3.26 6.64 -21.53
N LYS A 51 4.44 6.09 -21.81
CA LYS A 51 5.19 5.19 -20.90
C LYS A 51 5.52 5.83 -19.55
N LEU A 52 5.82 7.12 -19.51
CA LEU A 52 6.07 7.87 -18.26
C LEU A 52 4.77 8.32 -17.62
N ARG A 53 3.82 8.81 -18.41
CA ARG A 53 2.50 9.22 -17.95
C ARG A 53 1.77 8.11 -17.23
N ASP A 54 1.89 6.86 -17.69
CA ASP A 54 1.31 5.67 -17.07
C ASP A 54 1.90 5.36 -15.67
N LYS A 55 3.06 5.93 -15.33
CA LYS A 55 3.72 5.78 -14.02
C LYS A 55 3.48 6.95 -13.07
N VAL A 56 2.93 8.04 -13.58
CA VAL A 56 2.64 9.26 -12.81
C VAL A 56 1.13 9.39 -12.70
N PRO A 57 0.52 9.05 -11.55
CA PRO A 57 -0.90 9.22 -11.34
C PRO A 57 -1.30 10.69 -11.44
N ALA A 58 -2.57 10.95 -11.76
CA ALA A 58 -3.10 12.31 -11.72
C ALA A 58 -2.99 12.86 -10.29
N ARG A 59 -2.75 14.18 -10.20
CA ARG A 59 -2.69 14.85 -8.90
C ARG A 59 -4.07 14.79 -8.24
N GLN A 60 -4.13 14.26 -7.03
CA GLN A 60 -5.31 14.32 -6.19
C GLN A 60 -5.35 15.65 -5.41
N ARG A 61 -6.55 16.18 -5.19
CA ARG A 61 -6.75 17.21 -4.18
C ARG A 61 -6.79 16.50 -2.82
N PRO A 62 -5.87 16.81 -1.90
CA PRO A 62 -5.86 16.16 -0.59
C PRO A 62 -7.14 16.48 0.18
N LEU A 63 -7.72 15.47 0.82
CA LEU A 63 -8.70 15.65 1.88
C LEU A 63 -8.05 16.28 3.10
N GLU A 64 -8.84 16.76 4.05
CA GLU A 64 -8.33 17.27 5.31
C GLU A 64 -8.08 16.11 6.28
N TRP A 65 -6.93 16.16 6.96
CA TRP A 65 -6.61 15.23 8.03
C TRP A 65 -7.50 15.52 9.24
N PRO A 66 -8.06 14.50 9.93
CA PRO A 66 -8.90 14.72 11.09
C PRO A 66 -8.10 15.38 12.22
N SER A 67 -8.73 16.32 12.93
CA SER A 67 -8.12 17.08 14.01
C SER A 67 -8.56 16.62 15.41
N ALA A 68 -9.58 15.77 15.49
CA ALA A 68 -10.08 15.25 16.75
C ALA A 68 -9.03 14.41 17.48
N LYS A 69 -9.06 14.46 18.81
CA LYS A 69 -8.21 13.68 19.69
C LYS A 69 -9.05 12.63 20.38
N HIS A 70 -8.53 11.40 20.41
CA HIS A 70 -9.20 10.28 21.03
C HIS A 70 -8.26 9.59 22.03
N GLU A 71 -8.85 8.92 23.03
CA GLU A 71 -8.08 8.12 23.99
C GLU A 71 -7.44 6.91 23.29
N ARG A 72 -8.20 6.24 22.41
CA ARG A 72 -7.71 5.15 21.60
C ARG A 72 -6.82 5.67 20.50
N LYS A 73 -5.67 5.02 20.28
CA LYS A 73 -4.67 5.47 19.31
C LYS A 73 -4.09 4.32 18.51
N VAL A 74 -3.95 4.54 17.23
CA VAL A 74 -3.19 3.66 16.33
C VAL A 74 -2.06 4.45 15.68
N LEU A 75 -0.97 3.77 15.35
CA LEU A 75 0.16 4.36 14.64
C LEU A 75 0.14 3.86 13.19
N MET A 76 0.15 4.75 12.21
CA MET A 76 0.09 4.39 10.80
C MET A 76 1.44 4.62 10.11
N LEU A 77 1.87 3.65 9.29
CA LEU A 77 2.95 3.87 8.33
C LEU A 77 2.43 4.66 7.13
N ALA A 78 2.84 5.91 7.00
CA ALA A 78 2.47 6.74 5.85
C ALA A 78 3.05 6.21 4.52
N GLY A 79 4.18 5.51 4.57
CA GLY A 79 4.88 4.97 3.41
C GLY A 79 5.76 5.99 2.69
N CYS A 80 6.56 5.51 1.72
CA CYS A 80 7.53 6.34 1.01
C CYS A 80 6.92 7.01 -0.25
N VAL A 81 6.17 6.25 -1.06
CA VAL A 81 5.62 6.74 -2.35
C VAL A 81 4.15 7.15 -2.25
N GLN A 82 3.38 6.52 -1.36
CA GLN A 82 1.94 6.71 -1.24
C GLN A 82 1.52 8.15 -0.94
N PRO A 83 2.18 8.90 -0.01
CA PRO A 83 1.80 10.29 0.28
C PRO A 83 1.89 11.23 -0.91
N SER A 84 2.76 10.92 -1.88
CA SER A 84 2.95 11.74 -3.08
C SER A 84 2.09 11.28 -4.25
N MET A 85 1.84 9.98 -4.35
CA MET A 85 1.06 9.39 -5.44
C MET A 85 -0.43 9.45 -5.20
N MET A 86 -0.87 9.06 -3.99
CA MET A 86 -2.27 8.92 -3.58
C MET A 86 -2.44 9.32 -2.11
N PRO A 87 -2.33 10.63 -1.79
CA PRO A 87 -2.38 11.13 -0.41
C PRO A 87 -3.70 10.77 0.30
N ASN A 88 -4.79 10.68 -0.45
CA ASN A 88 -6.11 10.44 0.10
C ASN A 88 -6.26 9.05 0.73
N VAL A 89 -5.46 8.06 0.36
CA VAL A 89 -5.48 6.74 1.01
C VAL A 89 -5.15 6.85 2.51
N ASN A 90 -4.10 7.60 2.85
CA ASN A 90 -3.73 7.82 4.25
C ASN A 90 -4.79 8.64 4.99
N ILE A 91 -5.29 9.69 4.35
CA ILE A 91 -6.28 10.60 4.96
C ILE A 91 -7.61 9.87 5.14
N ALA A 92 -8.07 9.11 4.16
CA ALA A 92 -9.26 8.28 4.26
C ALA A 92 -9.15 7.25 5.40
N THR A 93 -7.97 6.62 5.53
CA THR A 93 -7.70 5.71 6.65
C THR A 93 -7.86 6.43 7.99
N ALA A 94 -7.24 7.60 8.13
CA ALA A 94 -7.33 8.38 9.37
C ALA A 94 -8.76 8.84 9.66
N ARG A 95 -9.52 9.26 8.66
CA ARG A 95 -10.93 9.70 8.81
C ARG A 95 -11.87 8.55 9.18
N VAL A 96 -11.64 7.36 8.65
CA VAL A 96 -12.41 6.17 9.05
C VAL A 96 -12.12 5.81 10.50
N PHE A 97 -10.88 5.83 10.95
CA PHE A 97 -10.54 5.60 12.36
C PHE A 97 -11.08 6.72 13.27
N ASP A 98 -11.00 7.97 12.85
CA ASP A 98 -11.56 9.11 13.57
C ASP A 98 -13.08 8.95 13.81
N ALA A 99 -13.83 8.55 12.79
CA ALA A 99 -15.26 8.25 12.89
C ALA A 99 -15.56 7.06 13.83
N LEU A 100 -14.59 6.20 14.08
CA LEU A 100 -14.65 5.10 15.05
C LEU A 100 -14.13 5.48 16.45
N GLY A 101 -13.80 6.75 16.70
CA GLY A 101 -13.26 7.22 17.97
C GLY A 101 -11.80 6.82 18.21
N ILE A 102 -11.00 6.64 17.15
CA ILE A 102 -9.61 6.24 17.23
C ILE A 102 -8.72 7.29 16.55
N GLU A 103 -7.77 7.85 17.27
CA GLU A 103 -6.78 8.79 16.73
C GLU A 103 -5.71 8.05 15.93
N THR A 104 -5.46 8.50 14.70
CA THR A 104 -4.38 7.98 13.87
C THR A 104 -3.14 8.87 13.99
N LEU A 105 -2.07 8.30 14.54
CA LEU A 105 -0.76 8.94 14.65
C LEU A 105 0.13 8.54 13.49
N VAL A 106 1.08 9.41 13.12
CA VAL A 106 2.13 9.13 12.15
C VAL A 106 3.46 9.56 12.76
N ALA A 107 4.43 8.64 12.84
CA ALA A 107 5.78 8.98 13.27
C ALA A 107 6.52 9.69 12.12
N PRO A 108 6.95 10.95 12.28
CA PRO A 108 7.54 11.72 11.17
C PRO A 108 8.89 11.16 10.71
N GLU A 109 9.63 10.47 11.58
CA GLU A 109 10.91 9.86 11.27
C GLU A 109 10.79 8.51 10.53
N ALA A 110 9.60 7.89 10.55
CA ALA A 110 9.36 6.66 9.81
C ALA A 110 9.38 6.91 8.29
N GLY A 111 9.83 5.92 7.54
CA GLY A 111 10.04 6.06 6.10
C GLY A 111 9.53 4.87 5.29
N CYS A 112 10.40 4.37 4.41
CA CYS A 112 10.12 3.19 3.61
C CYS A 112 10.04 1.93 4.49
N CYS A 113 9.11 1.03 4.17
CA CYS A 113 9.04 -0.29 4.82
C CYS A 113 10.23 -1.22 4.48
N GLY A 114 11.17 -0.81 3.62
CA GLY A 114 12.29 -1.62 3.18
C GLY A 114 12.03 -2.49 1.93
N ALA A 115 10.76 -2.71 1.55
CA ALA A 115 10.39 -3.60 0.45
C ALA A 115 11.11 -3.29 -0.87
N ILE A 116 11.25 -2.01 -1.22
CA ILE A 116 11.87 -1.58 -2.49
C ILE A 116 13.32 -2.02 -2.55
N ARG A 117 14.09 -1.79 -1.49
CA ARG A 117 15.51 -2.17 -1.41
C ARG A 117 15.68 -3.68 -1.36
N LEU A 118 14.88 -4.39 -0.54
CA LEU A 118 14.86 -5.86 -0.51
C LEU A 118 14.63 -6.47 -1.90
N HIS A 119 13.63 -5.96 -2.63
CA HIS A 119 13.29 -6.46 -3.96
C HIS A 119 14.33 -6.12 -5.03
N LEU A 120 15.14 -5.09 -4.79
CA LEU A 120 16.24 -4.70 -5.66
C LEU A 120 17.58 -5.31 -5.25
N GLY A 121 17.64 -6.13 -4.19
CA GLY A 121 18.85 -6.80 -3.73
C GLY A 121 19.79 -5.96 -2.87
N TYR A 122 19.33 -4.82 -2.35
CA TYR A 122 20.05 -3.94 -1.43
C TYR A 122 19.67 -4.28 0.01
N HIS A 123 20.12 -5.45 0.47
CA HIS A 123 19.69 -6.03 1.74
C HIS A 123 20.12 -5.19 2.95
N ASP A 124 21.38 -4.75 3.00
CA ASP A 124 21.89 -3.99 4.14
C ASP A 124 21.17 -2.65 4.30
N GLU A 125 21.01 -1.90 3.20
CA GLU A 125 20.27 -0.64 3.21
C GLU A 125 18.76 -0.86 3.49
N ALA A 126 18.22 -2.03 3.17
CA ALA A 126 16.87 -2.37 3.55
C ALA A 126 16.75 -2.62 5.06
N LEU A 127 17.71 -3.36 5.66
CA LEU A 127 17.74 -3.57 7.11
C LEU A 127 17.86 -2.24 7.88
N ASP A 128 18.57 -1.26 7.33
CA ASP A 128 18.62 0.09 7.89
C ASP A 128 17.26 0.81 7.84
N ASP A 129 16.50 0.64 6.76
CA ASP A 129 15.11 1.15 6.71
C ASP A 129 14.25 0.51 7.81
N LEU A 130 14.39 -0.81 8.05
CA LEU A 130 13.65 -1.52 9.09
C LEU A 130 14.00 -0.98 10.49
N ARG A 131 15.30 -0.85 10.79
CA ARG A 131 15.79 -0.31 12.08
C ARG A 131 15.26 1.09 12.31
N LYS A 132 15.36 1.96 11.30
CA LYS A 132 14.86 3.32 11.37
C LYS A 132 13.36 3.37 11.68
N ASN A 133 12.56 2.52 11.07
CA ASN A 133 11.13 2.47 11.35
C ASN A 133 10.86 1.97 12.77
N ILE A 134 11.58 0.95 13.23
CA ILE A 134 11.47 0.45 14.61
C ILE A 134 11.79 1.57 15.61
N ASP A 135 12.89 2.30 15.42
CA ASP A 135 13.28 3.39 16.32
C ASP A 135 12.24 4.52 16.30
N ALA A 136 11.71 4.87 15.13
CA ALA A 136 10.66 5.89 14.99
C ALA A 136 9.34 5.50 15.66
N TRP A 137 9.00 4.22 15.66
CA TRP A 137 7.74 3.73 16.24
C TRP A 137 7.85 3.38 17.72
N TRP A 138 9.05 3.09 18.22
CA TRP A 138 9.24 2.59 19.57
C TRP A 138 8.67 3.51 20.67
N PRO A 139 8.84 4.83 20.62
CA PRO A 139 8.24 5.74 21.63
C PRO A 139 6.71 5.65 21.66
N TYR A 140 6.06 5.40 20.53
CA TYR A 140 4.60 5.24 20.47
C TYR A 140 4.15 3.88 21.02
N VAL A 141 4.94 2.85 20.77
CA VAL A 141 4.70 1.50 21.33
C VAL A 141 4.79 1.54 22.85
N GLU A 142 5.78 2.24 23.42
CA GLU A 142 5.92 2.44 24.86
C GLU A 142 4.77 3.28 25.46
N GLN A 143 4.16 4.15 24.68
CA GLN A 143 2.97 4.93 25.05
C GLN A 143 1.67 4.13 24.93
N GLY A 144 1.71 2.90 24.43
CA GLY A 144 0.56 1.99 24.40
C GLY A 144 -0.37 2.16 23.21
N VAL A 145 0.15 2.50 22.02
CA VAL A 145 -0.68 2.42 20.79
C VAL A 145 -1.23 1.01 20.60
N GLU A 146 -2.50 0.91 20.18
CA GLU A 146 -3.20 -0.36 20.06
C GLU A 146 -2.69 -1.21 18.89
N ALA A 147 -2.26 -0.57 17.80
CA ALA A 147 -1.77 -1.24 16.62
C ALA A 147 -0.84 -0.33 15.80
N ILE A 148 0.02 -0.95 14.98
CA ILE A 148 0.74 -0.31 13.88
C ILE A 148 0.02 -0.66 12.59
N VAL A 149 -0.65 0.33 12.01
CA VAL A 149 -1.62 0.14 10.93
C VAL A 149 -0.95 0.24 9.57
N MET A 150 -1.26 -0.72 8.71
CA MET A 150 -0.84 -0.76 7.32
C MET A 150 -2.07 -0.62 6.41
N ASN A 151 -2.05 0.38 5.54
CA ASN A 151 -3.07 0.57 4.50
C ASN A 151 -2.51 0.37 3.08
N ALA A 152 -1.32 -0.18 2.98
CA ALA A 152 -0.72 -0.66 1.74
C ALA A 152 -0.24 -2.10 1.97
N SER A 153 -0.95 -3.07 1.42
CA SER A 153 -0.69 -4.50 1.66
C SER A 153 0.74 -4.95 1.37
N GLY A 154 1.42 -4.28 0.42
CA GLY A 154 2.83 -4.53 0.14
C GLY A 154 3.76 -4.11 1.28
N CYS A 155 3.45 -2.99 1.95
CA CYS A 155 4.17 -2.57 3.15
C CYS A 155 3.83 -3.49 4.32
N GLY A 156 2.54 -3.83 4.51
CA GLY A 156 2.11 -4.73 5.57
C GLY A 156 2.80 -6.09 5.52
N ALA A 157 2.84 -6.71 4.33
CA ALA A 157 3.55 -7.98 4.15
C ALA A 157 5.04 -7.87 4.53
N THR A 158 5.69 -6.74 4.21
CA THR A 158 7.12 -6.56 4.53
C THR A 158 7.35 -6.30 6.01
N VAL A 159 6.52 -5.47 6.66
CA VAL A 159 6.67 -5.17 8.10
C VAL A 159 6.41 -6.42 8.94
N LYS A 160 5.47 -7.27 8.55
CA LYS A 160 5.23 -8.58 9.21
C LYS A 160 6.44 -9.53 9.12
N GLU A 161 7.37 -9.30 8.19
CA GLU A 161 8.63 -10.06 8.07
C GLU A 161 9.79 -9.48 8.90
N TYR A 162 9.63 -8.33 9.58
CA TYR A 162 10.72 -7.67 10.31
C TYR A 162 11.36 -8.57 11.36
N ALA A 163 10.57 -9.33 12.13
CA ALA A 163 11.09 -10.27 13.12
C ALA A 163 11.97 -11.35 12.48
N HIS A 164 11.61 -11.85 11.30
CA HIS A 164 12.43 -12.81 10.56
C HIS A 164 13.70 -12.18 9.99
N LEU A 165 13.58 -10.99 9.39
CA LEU A 165 14.71 -10.30 8.76
C LEU A 165 15.78 -9.86 9.78
N LEU A 166 15.34 -9.43 10.96
CA LEU A 166 16.22 -8.94 12.03
C LEU A 166 16.48 -9.98 13.13
N ARG A 167 16.16 -11.25 12.92
CA ARG A 167 16.27 -12.32 13.95
C ARG A 167 17.66 -12.52 14.53
N HIS A 168 18.71 -12.10 13.82
CA HIS A 168 20.10 -12.19 14.24
C HIS A 168 20.69 -10.84 14.66
N ASP A 169 19.88 -9.78 14.68
CA ASP A 169 20.31 -8.46 15.14
C ASP A 169 20.14 -8.37 16.66
N PRO A 170 21.26 -8.28 17.44
CA PRO A 170 21.19 -8.33 18.90
C PRO A 170 20.43 -7.14 19.51
N ASN A 171 20.35 -6.01 18.79
CA ASN A 171 19.72 -4.79 19.28
C ASN A 171 18.26 -4.65 18.85
N TYR A 172 17.87 -5.35 17.76
CA TYR A 172 16.54 -5.13 17.13
C TYR A 172 15.65 -6.38 17.10
N ALA A 173 16.18 -7.59 17.31
CA ALA A 173 15.38 -8.82 17.20
C ALA A 173 14.13 -8.81 18.10
N GLU A 174 14.26 -8.38 19.35
CA GLU A 174 13.13 -8.32 20.29
C GLU A 174 12.14 -7.21 19.92
N LYS A 175 12.66 -6.01 19.62
CA LYS A 175 11.82 -4.88 19.17
C LYS A 175 11.07 -5.25 17.90
N ALA A 176 11.73 -5.90 16.93
CA ALA A 176 11.11 -6.35 15.68
C ALA A 176 9.95 -7.32 15.93
N ARG A 177 10.08 -8.26 16.87
CA ARG A 177 8.97 -9.15 17.28
C ARG A 177 7.78 -8.35 17.79
N ARG A 178 8.03 -7.40 18.69
CA ARG A 178 6.97 -6.57 19.24
C ARG A 178 6.28 -5.71 18.16
N ILE A 179 7.04 -5.16 17.22
CA ILE A 179 6.49 -4.41 16.08
C ILE A 179 5.60 -5.31 15.21
N VAL A 180 6.04 -6.55 14.91
CA VAL A 180 5.25 -7.50 14.12
C VAL A 180 3.95 -7.87 14.82
N GLU A 181 3.96 -8.13 16.13
CA GLU A 181 2.76 -8.42 16.93
C GLU A 181 1.72 -7.29 16.86
N LEU A 182 2.17 -6.04 16.86
CA LEU A 182 1.30 -4.87 16.78
C LEU A 182 0.90 -4.52 15.33
N THR A 183 1.58 -5.09 14.33
CA THR A 183 1.34 -4.75 12.92
C THR A 183 0.08 -5.41 12.40
N ARG A 184 -0.87 -4.59 11.95
CA ARG A 184 -2.14 -5.04 11.38
C ARG A 184 -2.48 -4.29 10.09
N ASP A 185 -2.94 -5.00 9.09
CA ASP A 185 -3.54 -4.40 7.90
C ASP A 185 -4.94 -3.84 8.24
N ILE A 186 -5.34 -2.74 7.60
CA ILE A 186 -6.72 -2.22 7.79
C ILE A 186 -7.80 -3.25 7.43
N ALA A 187 -7.48 -4.20 6.56
CA ALA A 187 -8.35 -5.33 6.24
C ALA A 187 -8.47 -6.35 7.39
N GLU A 188 -7.61 -6.28 8.41
CA GLU A 188 -7.73 -7.08 9.63
C GLU A 188 -8.47 -6.34 10.73
N ILE A 189 -8.28 -5.03 10.83
CA ILE A 189 -8.82 -4.21 11.93
C ILE A 189 -10.27 -3.80 11.67
N LEU A 190 -10.56 -3.23 10.50
CA LEU A 190 -11.86 -2.61 10.25
C LEU A 190 -13.05 -3.58 10.30
N PRO A 191 -12.94 -4.87 9.93
CA PRO A 191 -14.01 -5.82 10.16
C PRO A 191 -14.43 -6.00 11.64
N GLU A 192 -13.55 -5.71 12.60
CA GLU A 192 -13.89 -5.73 14.04
C GLU A 192 -14.89 -4.61 14.43
N PHE A 193 -15.02 -3.59 13.57
CA PHE A 193 -15.92 -2.44 13.73
C PHE A 193 -17.09 -2.47 12.73
N GLU A 194 -17.41 -3.64 12.14
CA GLU A 194 -18.42 -3.77 11.09
C GLU A 194 -19.76 -3.13 11.51
N GLU A 195 -20.27 -3.50 12.70
CA GLU A 195 -21.54 -2.95 13.20
C GLU A 195 -21.52 -1.42 13.35
N GLN A 196 -20.42 -0.88 13.87
CA GLN A 196 -20.25 0.58 14.03
C GLN A 196 -20.18 1.27 12.67
N LEU A 197 -19.41 0.71 11.73
CA LEU A 197 -19.31 1.23 10.38
C LEU A 197 -20.66 1.21 9.64
N VAL A 198 -21.42 0.13 9.77
CA VAL A 198 -22.79 0.04 9.22
C VAL A 198 -23.68 1.13 9.79
N ALA A 199 -23.56 1.44 11.09
CA ALA A 199 -24.39 2.44 11.76
C ALA A 199 -24.07 3.89 11.31
N ILE A 200 -22.80 4.18 10.99
CA ILE A 200 -22.34 5.55 10.64
C ILE A 200 -22.19 5.80 9.14
N THR A 201 -22.34 4.77 8.31
CA THR A 201 -22.28 4.92 6.85
C THR A 201 -23.66 5.08 6.24
N ARG A 202 -23.71 5.79 5.11
CA ARG A 202 -24.93 5.90 4.29
C ARG A 202 -24.70 5.20 2.96
N ARG A 203 -25.69 4.49 2.48
CA ARG A 203 -25.71 3.96 1.11
C ARG A 203 -25.56 5.11 0.12
N ARG A 204 -24.52 5.07 -0.69
CA ARG A 204 -24.24 6.05 -1.74
C ARG A 204 -24.35 5.42 -3.12
N SER A 205 -24.05 6.19 -4.16
CA SER A 205 -24.27 5.84 -5.56
C SER A 205 -23.37 4.74 -6.13
N VAL A 206 -22.35 4.27 -5.41
CA VAL A 206 -21.52 3.14 -5.84
C VAL A 206 -22.11 1.85 -5.30
N HIS A 207 -22.71 1.07 -6.18
CA HIS A 207 -23.40 -0.17 -5.81
C HIS A 207 -22.58 -1.42 -6.15
N THR A 208 -21.82 -1.37 -7.24
CA THR A 208 -21.07 -2.54 -7.75
C THR A 208 -19.60 -2.21 -7.94
N VAL A 209 -18.75 -2.99 -7.30
CA VAL A 209 -17.29 -2.88 -7.44
C VAL A 209 -16.68 -4.21 -7.84
N ALA A 210 -15.62 -4.17 -8.65
CA ALA A 210 -14.74 -5.32 -8.82
C ALA A 210 -13.56 -5.18 -7.85
N PHE A 211 -13.37 -6.14 -6.97
CA PHE A 211 -12.24 -6.14 -6.05
C PHE A 211 -11.05 -6.88 -6.64
N HIS A 212 -9.93 -6.20 -6.72
CA HIS A 212 -8.63 -6.81 -7.00
C HIS A 212 -7.89 -7.04 -5.67
N PRO A 213 -7.93 -8.26 -5.09
CA PRO A 213 -7.14 -8.58 -3.90
C PRO A 213 -5.65 -8.63 -4.30
N PRO A 214 -4.78 -7.74 -3.74
CA PRO A 214 -3.36 -7.80 -4.06
C PRO A 214 -2.72 -9.11 -3.61
N CYS A 215 -1.72 -9.59 -4.38
CA CYS A 215 -0.99 -10.81 -3.99
C CYS A 215 -0.32 -10.68 -2.61
N THR A 216 0.09 -9.47 -2.22
CA THR A 216 0.63 -9.19 -0.89
C THR A 216 -0.41 -9.23 0.23
N LEU A 217 -1.69 -9.01 -0.07
CA LEU A 217 -2.79 -9.19 0.89
C LEU A 217 -3.11 -10.68 1.01
N GLN A 218 -3.51 -11.31 -0.12
CA GLN A 218 -4.03 -12.69 -0.09
C GLN A 218 -2.94 -13.75 0.13
N HIS A 219 -1.75 -13.61 -0.48
CA HIS A 219 -0.68 -14.62 -0.36
C HIS A 219 0.36 -14.21 0.68
N GLY A 220 0.75 -12.93 0.74
CA GLY A 220 1.76 -12.44 1.67
C GLY A 220 1.27 -12.37 3.11
N GLN A 221 0.06 -11.87 3.33
CA GLN A 221 -0.52 -11.69 4.66
C GLN A 221 -1.61 -12.73 5.00
N GLN A 222 -2.00 -13.60 4.05
CA GLN A 222 -3.06 -14.61 4.21
C GLN A 222 -4.43 -14.02 4.62
N ILE A 223 -4.73 -12.80 4.13
CA ILE A 223 -5.99 -12.11 4.40
C ILE A 223 -6.92 -12.33 3.21
N HIS A 224 -7.99 -13.08 3.43
CA HIS A 224 -8.97 -13.46 2.41
C HIS A 224 -10.40 -13.12 2.88
N GLY A 225 -11.24 -12.65 1.97
CA GLY A 225 -12.67 -12.46 2.18
C GLY A 225 -13.08 -11.31 3.10
N LYS A 226 -12.15 -10.75 3.88
CA LYS A 226 -12.46 -9.74 4.92
C LYS A 226 -12.89 -8.39 4.33
N VAL A 227 -12.23 -7.93 3.27
CA VAL A 227 -12.60 -6.68 2.59
C VAL A 227 -13.94 -6.84 1.90
N GLU A 228 -14.14 -7.98 1.24
CA GLU A 228 -15.37 -8.31 0.53
C GLU A 228 -16.56 -8.39 1.48
N GLN A 229 -16.38 -9.04 2.63
CA GLN A 229 -17.40 -9.15 3.67
C GLN A 229 -17.77 -7.76 4.21
N LEU A 230 -16.78 -6.96 4.60
CA LEU A 230 -17.01 -5.62 5.15
C LEU A 230 -17.72 -4.72 4.14
N LEU A 231 -17.26 -4.64 2.90
CA LEU A 231 -17.91 -3.83 1.87
C LEU A 231 -19.34 -4.33 1.58
N GLY A 232 -19.55 -5.65 1.60
CA GLY A 232 -20.88 -6.26 1.48
C GLY A 232 -21.82 -5.84 2.61
N ALA A 233 -21.35 -5.85 3.87
CA ALA A 233 -22.11 -5.38 5.03
C ALA A 233 -22.49 -3.89 4.92
N LEU A 234 -21.62 -3.08 4.31
CA LEU A 234 -21.88 -1.66 4.00
C LEU A 234 -22.82 -1.46 2.80
N GLY A 235 -23.32 -2.54 2.19
CA GLY A 235 -24.28 -2.50 1.10
C GLY A 235 -23.69 -2.35 -0.30
N VAL A 236 -22.40 -2.65 -0.47
CA VAL A 236 -21.72 -2.64 -1.77
C VAL A 236 -21.71 -4.06 -2.33
N GLU A 237 -22.14 -4.24 -3.58
CA GLU A 237 -22.01 -5.50 -4.31
C GLU A 237 -20.55 -5.67 -4.76
N VAL A 238 -19.83 -6.60 -4.11
CA VAL A 238 -18.42 -6.88 -4.42
C VAL A 238 -18.33 -8.08 -5.34
N ARG A 239 -17.76 -7.89 -6.51
CA ARG A 239 -17.53 -8.94 -7.49
C ARG A 239 -16.04 -9.27 -7.56
N LEU A 240 -15.71 -10.54 -7.43
CA LEU A 240 -14.35 -11.04 -7.62
C LEU A 240 -14.16 -11.49 -9.06
N PRO A 241 -13.03 -11.12 -9.71
CA PRO A 241 -12.72 -11.62 -11.04
C PRO A 241 -12.37 -13.11 -10.97
N THR A 242 -12.59 -13.83 -12.06
CA THR A 242 -11.99 -15.15 -12.26
C THR A 242 -10.47 -15.05 -12.11
N ASP A 243 -9.84 -16.09 -11.56
CA ASP A 243 -8.39 -16.07 -11.25
C ASP A 243 -7.95 -14.86 -10.41
N SER A 244 -8.74 -14.53 -9.39
CA SER A 244 -8.46 -13.40 -8.48
C SER A 244 -7.06 -13.49 -7.86
N HIS A 245 -6.51 -14.71 -7.70
CA HIS A 245 -5.19 -15.00 -7.17
C HIS A 245 -4.03 -14.51 -8.06
N LEU A 246 -4.26 -14.22 -9.35
CA LEU A 246 -3.20 -13.77 -10.24
C LEU A 246 -2.78 -12.32 -9.98
N CYS A 247 -1.47 -12.08 -10.10
CA CYS A 247 -0.89 -10.75 -9.93
C CYS A 247 -1.37 -9.77 -11.01
N CYS A 248 -1.51 -8.48 -10.65
CA CYS A 248 -1.77 -7.40 -11.60
C CYS A 248 -0.54 -6.98 -12.43
N GLY A 249 0.63 -7.55 -12.17
CA GLY A 249 1.87 -7.19 -12.85
C GLY A 249 2.63 -5.99 -12.27
N SER A 250 2.12 -5.28 -11.27
CA SER A 250 2.80 -4.12 -10.66
C SER A 250 4.10 -4.50 -9.96
N ALA A 251 4.04 -5.35 -8.94
CA ALA A 251 5.15 -5.88 -8.15
C ALA A 251 6.28 -4.87 -7.87
N GLY A 252 5.93 -3.70 -7.34
CA GLY A 252 6.86 -2.62 -7.01
C GLY A 252 7.64 -2.13 -8.23
N THR A 253 8.96 -2.29 -8.21
CA THR A 253 9.85 -1.86 -9.32
C THR A 253 9.81 -2.78 -10.54
N TYR A 254 9.15 -3.95 -10.46
CA TYR A 254 9.06 -4.91 -11.57
C TYR A 254 8.43 -4.28 -12.82
N SER A 255 7.38 -3.48 -12.65
CA SER A 255 6.72 -2.81 -13.78
C SER A 255 7.59 -1.78 -14.50
N LEU A 256 8.69 -1.34 -13.89
CA LEU A 256 9.70 -0.48 -14.50
C LEU A 256 10.81 -1.30 -15.16
N MET A 257 11.18 -2.42 -14.53
CA MET A 257 12.31 -3.26 -14.97
C MET A 257 11.91 -4.28 -16.05
N GLN A 258 10.65 -4.75 -16.04
CA GLN A 258 10.10 -5.77 -16.93
C GLN A 258 8.76 -5.34 -17.56
N PRO A 259 8.70 -4.19 -18.26
CA PRO A 259 7.45 -3.57 -18.70
C PRO A 259 6.60 -4.47 -19.59
N ARG A 260 7.24 -5.24 -20.48
CA ARG A 260 6.52 -6.13 -21.40
C ARG A 260 5.66 -7.16 -20.65
N LEU A 261 6.23 -7.88 -19.70
CA LEU A 261 5.51 -8.89 -18.92
C LEU A 261 4.52 -8.25 -17.96
N SER A 262 4.91 -7.14 -17.34
CA SER A 262 4.09 -6.39 -16.42
C SER A 262 2.79 -5.89 -17.07
N TYR A 263 2.88 -5.32 -18.27
CA TYR A 263 1.70 -4.86 -18.99
C TYR A 263 0.82 -6.03 -19.48
N ALA A 264 1.41 -7.15 -19.92
CA ALA A 264 0.64 -8.33 -20.29
C ALA A 264 -0.20 -8.87 -19.11
N LEU A 265 0.39 -8.93 -17.90
CA LEU A 265 -0.32 -9.33 -16.69
C LEU A 265 -1.41 -8.31 -16.30
N ARG A 266 -1.13 -7.01 -16.45
CA ARG A 266 -2.12 -5.96 -16.20
C ARG A 266 -3.33 -6.10 -17.12
N ASP A 267 -3.07 -6.22 -18.40
CA ASP A 267 -4.13 -6.25 -19.41
C ASP A 267 -5.02 -7.50 -19.25
N GLN A 268 -4.41 -8.66 -18.97
CA GLN A 268 -5.14 -9.87 -18.62
C GLN A 268 -5.98 -9.70 -17.33
N LYS A 269 -5.43 -9.06 -16.30
CA LYS A 269 -6.17 -8.82 -15.05
C LYS A 269 -7.33 -7.84 -15.28
N LEU A 270 -7.11 -6.77 -16.06
CA LEU A 270 -8.15 -5.81 -16.40
C LEU A 270 -9.29 -6.41 -17.19
N GLU A 271 -9.02 -7.28 -18.15
CA GLU A 271 -10.06 -8.02 -18.90
C GLU A 271 -11.01 -8.73 -17.94
N ARG A 272 -10.49 -9.43 -16.93
CA ARG A 272 -11.28 -10.17 -15.94
C ARG A 272 -12.01 -9.27 -14.94
N LEU A 273 -11.39 -8.15 -14.53
CA LEU A 273 -12.02 -7.18 -13.65
C LEU A 273 -13.16 -6.45 -14.37
N GLN A 274 -12.97 -6.05 -15.62
CA GLN A 274 -13.96 -5.35 -16.43
C GLN A 274 -15.13 -6.26 -16.86
N ALA A 275 -14.88 -7.57 -17.02
CA ALA A 275 -15.97 -8.53 -17.25
C ALA A 275 -16.98 -8.61 -16.12
N GLN A 276 -16.67 -8.04 -14.95
CA GLN A 276 -17.61 -7.89 -13.83
C GLN A 276 -18.50 -6.62 -13.96
N GLU A 277 -18.33 -5.83 -15.02
CA GLU A 277 -19.05 -4.57 -15.25
C GLU A 277 -19.08 -3.62 -14.03
N PRO A 278 -17.92 -3.34 -13.40
CA PRO A 278 -17.89 -2.56 -12.18
C PRO A 278 -18.02 -1.06 -12.46
N GLN A 279 -18.66 -0.33 -11.55
CA GLN A 279 -18.59 1.12 -11.51
C GLN A 279 -17.18 1.62 -11.11
N VAL A 280 -16.55 0.90 -10.21
CA VAL A 280 -15.19 1.17 -9.71
C VAL A 280 -14.44 -0.14 -9.50
N ILE A 281 -13.17 -0.19 -9.86
CA ILE A 281 -12.27 -1.27 -9.46
C ILE A 281 -11.61 -0.83 -8.14
N VAL A 282 -11.66 -1.67 -7.10
CA VAL A 282 -11.00 -1.36 -5.83
C VAL A 282 -9.88 -2.34 -5.51
N SER A 283 -8.85 -1.87 -4.82
CA SER A 283 -7.72 -2.67 -4.39
C SER A 283 -7.16 -2.17 -3.05
N ALA A 284 -6.20 -2.88 -2.46
CA ALA A 284 -5.57 -2.59 -1.17
C ALA A 284 -4.08 -2.25 -1.29
N ASN A 285 -3.61 -1.79 -2.46
CA ASN A 285 -2.20 -1.46 -2.65
C ASN A 285 -1.99 -0.41 -3.73
N VAL A 286 -1.37 0.71 -3.38
CA VAL A 286 -1.12 1.86 -4.27
C VAL A 286 -0.42 1.48 -5.57
N GLY A 287 0.52 0.54 -5.53
CA GLY A 287 1.21 0.06 -6.73
C GLY A 287 0.28 -0.65 -7.70
N CYS A 288 -0.65 -1.49 -7.20
CA CYS A 288 -1.66 -2.16 -8.01
C CYS A 288 -2.65 -1.14 -8.59
N ILE A 289 -3.12 -0.20 -7.78
CA ILE A 289 -4.07 0.84 -8.19
C ILE A 289 -3.49 1.66 -9.36
N ALA A 290 -2.30 2.22 -9.19
CA ALA A 290 -1.66 3.03 -10.22
C ALA A 290 -1.41 2.23 -11.51
N HIS A 291 -1.02 0.96 -11.38
CA HIS A 291 -0.73 0.11 -12.53
C HIS A 291 -2.00 -0.28 -13.29
N LEU A 292 -3.05 -0.69 -12.59
CA LEU A 292 -4.34 -0.99 -13.20
C LEU A 292 -4.95 0.24 -13.85
N GLN A 293 -4.97 1.40 -13.16
CA GLN A 293 -5.50 2.65 -13.72
C GLN A 293 -4.82 3.08 -15.02
N SER A 294 -3.56 2.72 -15.22
CA SER A 294 -2.84 3.03 -16.46
C SER A 294 -3.34 2.27 -17.69
N GLY A 295 -4.20 1.26 -17.51
CA GLY A 295 -4.72 0.41 -18.58
C GLY A 295 -6.23 0.49 -18.80
N THR A 296 -6.96 1.26 -17.98
CA THR A 296 -8.43 1.35 -18.08
C THR A 296 -8.94 2.76 -17.86
N SER A 297 -10.11 3.06 -18.42
CA SER A 297 -10.91 4.25 -18.12
C SER A 297 -11.82 4.08 -16.90
N THR A 298 -12.12 2.85 -16.49
CA THR A 298 -12.84 2.58 -15.24
C THR A 298 -12.03 3.10 -14.07
N PRO A 299 -12.62 3.87 -13.13
CA PRO A 299 -11.89 4.35 -11.97
C PRO A 299 -11.30 3.20 -11.15
N VAL A 300 -10.04 3.36 -10.71
CA VAL A 300 -9.38 2.41 -9.82
C VAL A 300 -9.00 3.13 -8.52
N ALA A 301 -9.53 2.70 -7.40
CA ALA A 301 -9.38 3.37 -6.11
C ALA A 301 -8.90 2.40 -5.01
N HIS A 302 -8.49 2.95 -3.89
CA HIS A 302 -8.29 2.15 -2.69
C HIS A 302 -9.65 1.88 -2.01
N TRP A 303 -9.88 0.65 -1.55
CA TRP A 303 -11.17 0.30 -0.93
C TRP A 303 -11.50 1.16 0.29
N ILE A 304 -10.48 1.67 1.03
CA ILE A 304 -10.69 2.56 2.17
C ILE A 304 -11.24 3.93 1.76
N GLU A 305 -10.90 4.42 0.55
CA GLU A 305 -11.46 5.67 0.03
C GLU A 305 -12.96 5.52 -0.24
N LEU A 306 -13.41 4.31 -0.65
CA LEU A 306 -14.83 4.01 -0.79
C LEU A 306 -15.53 4.02 0.56
N VAL A 307 -14.97 3.39 1.59
CA VAL A 307 -15.53 3.40 2.95
C VAL A 307 -15.61 4.82 3.50
N GLU A 308 -14.54 5.61 3.37
CA GLU A 308 -14.52 7.02 3.79
C GLU A 308 -15.61 7.82 3.10
N HIS A 309 -15.77 7.65 1.80
CA HIS A 309 -16.81 8.34 1.03
C HIS A 309 -18.25 7.99 1.47
N MET A 310 -18.44 6.84 2.09
CA MET A 310 -19.73 6.41 2.63
C MET A 310 -20.01 6.96 4.03
N LEU A 311 -19.03 7.51 4.74
CA LEU A 311 -19.25 8.12 6.06
C LEU A 311 -20.25 9.26 5.97
N SER A 312 -21.13 9.32 6.95
CA SER A 312 -22.14 10.36 7.10
C SER A 312 -21.53 11.60 7.78
N VAL A 313 -20.72 12.35 7.05
CA VAL A 313 -20.14 13.62 7.55
C VAL A 313 -20.83 14.78 6.88
#